data_443665335161415e94c22bbd04746db2
#
_entry.id   443665335161415e94c22bbd04746db2
#
_cell.length_a   1.000
_cell.length_b   1.000
_cell.length_c   1.000
_cell.angle_alpha   90.00
_cell.angle_beta   90.00
_cell.angle_gamma   90.00
#
_symmetry.space_group_name_H-M   'P 1'
#
loop_
_entity.id
_entity.type
_entity.pdbx_description
1 polymer ?
#
loop_
_entity_poly.entity_id
_entity_poly.type
_entity_poly.pdbx_seq_one_letter_code
_entity_poly.pdbx_strand_id
1 'polypeptide(L)'
;YAEDVDNLTDADYSAYFEAADAFNAQIAADPDALYFPQRFPTYESTLDVTGTGIMGYITIEKIGVELPIYHGTSDGVLQIAAGHLEGTSLPVGGGSTHAVISAHRGLPSAKLFTNLDQLEVGDTFTITVLDRVLTYEVDQISIVLPTETDNLKVVDGKDYVTLMTCTPYG
;
A
#
# COMPACT_ATOMS: atom_id res chain seq x y z
N TYR A 1 17.06 4.21 0.21
CA TYR A 1 15.80 4.91 -0.14
C TYR A 1 15.65 6.22 0.63
N ALA A 2 15.74 6.20 1.97
CA ALA A 2 15.54 7.41 2.77
C ALA A 2 16.54 8.53 2.42
N GLU A 3 17.81 8.19 2.20
CA GLU A 3 18.84 9.14 1.81
C GLU A 3 18.53 9.80 0.47
N ASP A 4 18.09 9.01 -0.51
CA ASP A 4 17.71 9.51 -1.83
C ASP A 4 16.50 10.43 -1.75
N VAL A 5 15.54 10.10 -0.90
CA VAL A 5 14.37 10.96 -0.65
C VAL A 5 14.77 12.28 -0.02
N ASP A 6 15.68 12.26 0.94
CA ASP A 6 16.15 13.47 1.63
C ASP A 6 16.88 14.44 0.68
N ASN A 7 17.41 13.95 -0.42
CA ASN A 7 18.06 14.77 -1.42
C ASN A 7 17.11 15.44 -2.43
N LEU A 8 15.82 15.14 -2.37
CA LEU A 8 14.82 15.74 -3.26
C LEU A 8 14.44 17.16 -2.81
N THR A 9 14.02 17.97 -3.77
CA THR A 9 13.50 19.31 -3.53
C THR A 9 11.99 19.29 -3.34
N ASP A 10 11.39 20.39 -2.85
CA ASP A 10 9.94 20.54 -2.74
C ASP A 10 9.25 20.40 -4.11
N ALA A 11 9.89 20.88 -5.17
CA ALA A 11 9.36 20.74 -6.53
C ALA A 11 9.31 19.28 -6.95
N ASP A 12 10.32 18.47 -6.56
CA ASP A 12 10.34 17.04 -6.83
C ASP A 12 9.19 16.34 -6.08
N TYR A 13 8.98 16.67 -4.81
CA TYR A 13 7.86 16.11 -4.03
C TYR A 13 6.53 16.42 -4.69
N SER A 14 6.30 17.67 -5.09
CA SER A 14 5.06 18.08 -5.74
C SER A 14 4.80 17.30 -7.02
N ALA A 15 5.82 17.12 -7.86
CA ALA A 15 5.69 16.38 -9.11
C ALA A 15 5.30 14.91 -8.85
N TYR A 16 5.92 14.25 -7.86
CA TYR A 16 5.60 12.88 -7.53
C TYR A 16 4.17 12.74 -7.00
N PHE A 17 3.73 13.64 -6.13
CA PHE A 17 2.37 13.60 -5.59
C PHE A 17 1.31 13.96 -6.63
N GLU A 18 1.58 14.89 -7.52
CA GLU A 18 0.68 15.21 -8.63
C GLU A 18 0.47 13.98 -9.53
N ALA A 19 1.55 13.27 -9.87
CA ALA A 19 1.46 12.06 -10.67
C ALA A 19 0.67 10.96 -9.95
N ALA A 20 0.91 10.79 -8.65
CA ALA A 20 0.19 9.82 -7.84
C ALA A 20 -1.31 10.16 -7.73
N ASP A 21 -1.64 11.43 -7.52
CA ASP A 21 -3.03 11.88 -7.43
C ASP A 21 -3.75 11.69 -8.76
N ALA A 22 -3.09 11.96 -9.88
CA ALA A 22 -3.65 11.73 -11.22
C ALA A 22 -3.90 10.23 -11.46
N PHE A 23 -2.96 9.37 -11.03
CA PHE A 23 -3.13 7.92 -11.09
C PHE A 23 -4.35 7.48 -10.27
N ASN A 24 -4.45 7.97 -9.04
CA ASN A 24 -5.56 7.63 -8.15
C ASN A 24 -6.92 8.08 -8.71
N ALA A 25 -6.96 9.21 -9.41
CA ALA A 25 -8.17 9.67 -10.08
C ALA A 25 -8.60 8.69 -11.18
N GLN A 26 -7.64 8.13 -11.92
CA GLN A 26 -7.93 7.11 -12.93
C GLN A 26 -8.49 5.84 -12.30
N ILE A 27 -7.92 5.40 -11.17
CA ILE A 27 -8.40 4.23 -10.43
C ILE A 27 -9.83 4.47 -9.93
N ALA A 28 -10.09 5.64 -9.35
CA ALA A 28 -11.43 5.97 -8.84
C ALA A 28 -12.49 6.02 -9.94
N ALA A 29 -12.10 6.39 -11.14
CA ALA A 29 -13.00 6.48 -12.29
C ALA A 29 -13.28 5.12 -12.95
N ASP A 30 -12.53 4.07 -12.62
CA ASP A 30 -12.67 2.74 -13.21
C ASP A 30 -13.10 1.73 -12.13
N PRO A 31 -14.38 1.35 -12.05
CA PRO A 31 -14.85 0.41 -11.02
C PRO A 31 -14.28 -1.00 -11.17
N ASP A 32 -13.69 -1.33 -12.32
CA ASP A 32 -13.08 -2.62 -12.60
C ASP A 32 -11.55 -2.58 -12.54
N ALA A 33 -10.96 -1.49 -12.05
CA ALA A 33 -9.51 -1.29 -12.03
C ALA A 33 -8.77 -2.48 -11.39
N LEU A 34 -9.29 -3.01 -10.30
CA LEU A 34 -8.68 -4.13 -9.57
C LEU A 34 -8.54 -5.38 -10.45
N TYR A 35 -9.46 -5.61 -11.37
CA TYR A 35 -9.47 -6.79 -12.24
C TYR A 35 -8.67 -6.59 -13.53
N PHE A 36 -8.38 -5.35 -13.90
CA PHE A 36 -7.71 -5.00 -15.15
C PHE A 36 -6.54 -4.03 -14.92
N PRO A 37 -5.54 -4.41 -14.10
CA PRO A 37 -4.43 -3.51 -13.78
C PRO A 37 -3.61 -3.11 -15.00
N GLN A 38 -3.65 -3.90 -16.08
CA GLN A 38 -2.95 -3.56 -17.33
C GLN A 38 -3.48 -2.32 -18.03
N ARG A 39 -4.65 -1.81 -17.63
CA ARG A 39 -5.19 -0.53 -18.12
C ARG A 39 -4.39 0.68 -17.63
N PHE A 40 -3.49 0.49 -16.68
CA PHE A 40 -2.72 1.55 -16.03
C PHE A 40 -1.22 1.33 -16.26
N PRO A 41 -0.72 1.54 -17.50
CA PRO A 41 0.67 1.21 -17.85
C PRO A 41 1.71 2.07 -17.17
N THR A 42 1.32 3.24 -16.60
CA THR A 42 2.24 4.12 -15.88
C THR A 42 2.44 3.70 -14.42
N TYR A 43 1.79 2.64 -13.96
CA TYR A 43 1.81 2.24 -12.56
C TYR A 43 3.23 2.09 -12.02
N GLU A 44 4.08 1.32 -12.70
CA GLU A 44 5.42 1.00 -12.20
C GLU A 44 6.36 2.22 -12.16
N SER A 45 6.10 3.21 -13.00
CA SER A 45 6.90 4.43 -13.03
C SER A 45 6.39 5.52 -12.09
N THR A 46 5.18 5.38 -11.54
CA THR A 46 4.61 6.35 -10.61
C THR A 46 5.12 6.06 -9.20
N LEU A 47 5.71 7.05 -8.54
CA LEU A 47 6.34 6.92 -7.22
C LEU A 47 7.56 6.00 -7.17
N ASP A 48 8.18 5.69 -8.29
CA ASP A 48 9.45 4.96 -8.31
C ASP A 48 10.62 5.94 -8.20
N VAL A 49 10.80 6.48 -7.01
CA VAL A 49 11.69 7.61 -6.72
C VAL A 49 13.16 7.23 -6.91
N THR A 50 13.53 6.02 -6.49
CA THR A 50 14.94 5.60 -6.46
C THR A 50 15.28 4.59 -7.56
N GLY A 51 14.31 4.23 -8.41
CA GLY A 51 14.50 3.20 -9.43
C GLY A 51 14.54 1.77 -8.87
N THR A 52 14.21 1.60 -7.58
CA THR A 52 14.24 0.29 -6.90
C THR A 52 12.88 -0.39 -6.81
N GLY A 53 11.82 0.30 -7.22
CA GLY A 53 10.46 -0.19 -7.08
C GLY A 53 9.81 0.12 -5.75
N ILE A 54 10.49 0.78 -4.83
CA ILE A 54 9.96 1.17 -3.52
C ILE A 54 9.22 2.48 -3.63
N MET A 55 7.94 2.50 -3.22
CA MET A 55 7.13 3.74 -3.22
C MET A 55 7.06 4.43 -1.87
N GLY A 56 7.35 3.73 -0.79
CA GLY A 56 7.28 4.25 0.57
C GLY A 56 7.51 3.12 1.56
N TYR A 57 7.13 3.34 2.82
CA TYR A 57 7.20 2.26 3.81
C TYR A 57 6.04 2.35 4.80
N ILE A 58 5.73 1.20 5.42
CA ILE A 58 4.66 1.06 6.42
C ILE A 58 5.27 0.77 7.78
N THR A 59 4.74 1.42 8.82
CA THR A 59 5.14 1.20 10.21
C THR A 59 3.90 0.82 11.03
N ILE A 60 3.96 -0.32 11.71
CA ILE A 60 2.92 -0.78 12.64
C ILE A 60 3.62 -1.05 13.97
N GLU A 61 3.65 -0.04 14.84
CA GLU A 61 4.42 -0.09 16.09
C GLU A 61 3.95 -1.20 17.03
N LYS A 62 2.66 -1.41 17.14
CA LYS A 62 2.08 -2.43 18.03
C LYS A 62 2.68 -3.81 17.83
N ILE A 63 2.98 -4.17 16.59
CA ILE A 63 3.50 -5.50 16.24
C ILE A 63 4.95 -5.45 15.73
N GLY A 64 5.62 -4.31 15.89
CA GLY A 64 7.03 -4.17 15.54
C GLY A 64 7.33 -4.26 14.05
N VAL A 65 6.41 -3.82 13.20
CA VAL A 65 6.56 -3.86 11.74
C VAL A 65 7.07 -2.53 11.21
N GLU A 66 8.12 -2.59 10.40
CA GLU A 66 8.59 -1.48 9.58
C GLU A 66 9.11 -2.08 8.28
N LEU A 67 8.38 -1.90 7.18
CA LEU A 67 8.65 -2.56 5.91
C LEU A 67 8.59 -1.56 4.75
N PRO A 68 9.51 -1.68 3.77
CA PRO A 68 9.33 -0.96 2.51
C PRO A 68 8.13 -1.50 1.75
N ILE A 69 7.49 -0.64 0.96
CA ILE A 69 6.36 -0.99 0.11
C ILE A 69 6.86 -0.94 -1.33
N TYR A 70 6.86 -2.09 -1.99
CA TYR A 70 7.22 -2.19 -3.40
C TYR A 70 6.00 -2.07 -4.29
N HIS A 71 6.22 -1.79 -5.57
CA HIS A 71 5.18 -1.87 -6.59
C HIS A 71 4.87 -3.35 -6.86
N GLY A 72 3.60 -3.72 -6.78
CA GLY A 72 3.14 -5.07 -7.08
C GLY A 72 3.27 -6.03 -5.90
N THR A 73 2.70 -7.21 -6.07
CA THR A 73 2.61 -8.25 -5.05
C THR A 73 3.19 -9.57 -5.52
N SER A 74 4.30 -9.52 -6.27
CA SER A 74 4.99 -10.74 -6.71
C SER A 74 5.52 -11.52 -5.50
N ASP A 75 5.71 -12.83 -5.66
CA ASP A 75 6.22 -13.69 -4.59
C ASP A 75 7.55 -13.21 -4.07
N GLY A 76 8.44 -12.76 -4.95
CA GLY A 76 9.75 -12.24 -4.55
C GLY A 76 9.66 -11.03 -3.63
N VAL A 77 8.73 -10.13 -3.89
CA VAL A 77 8.47 -8.96 -3.04
C VAL A 77 7.89 -9.39 -1.70
N LEU A 78 6.85 -10.21 -1.71
CA LEU A 78 6.13 -10.57 -0.49
C LEU A 78 6.95 -11.42 0.48
N GLN A 79 8.03 -12.04 0.02
CA GLN A 79 8.95 -12.79 0.89
C GLN A 79 9.87 -11.90 1.70
N ILE A 80 10.09 -10.65 1.29
CA ILE A 80 11.07 -9.76 1.93
C ILE A 80 10.48 -8.46 2.45
N ALA A 81 9.30 -8.07 1.98
CA ALA A 81 8.73 -6.75 2.24
C ALA A 81 7.22 -6.76 2.06
N ALA A 82 6.63 -5.57 2.12
CA ALA A 82 5.25 -5.34 1.74
C ALA A 82 5.17 -4.99 0.24
N GLY A 83 4.06 -5.32 -0.38
CA GLY A 83 3.78 -4.99 -1.78
C GLY A 83 2.45 -4.26 -1.90
N HIS A 84 2.40 -3.31 -2.81
CA HIS A 84 1.16 -2.61 -3.18
C HIS A 84 0.46 -3.38 -4.28
N LEU A 85 -0.83 -3.68 -4.09
CA LEU A 85 -1.62 -4.43 -5.08
C LEU A 85 -1.93 -3.56 -6.29
N GLU A 86 -1.52 -4.01 -7.47
CA GLU A 86 -1.84 -3.31 -8.72
C GLU A 86 -3.35 -3.21 -8.93
N GLY A 87 -3.79 -2.10 -9.49
CA GLY A 87 -5.22 -1.84 -9.70
C GLY A 87 -5.91 -1.21 -8.51
N THR A 88 -5.18 -0.95 -7.42
CA THR A 88 -5.68 -0.18 -6.27
C THR A 88 -5.03 1.20 -6.22
N SER A 89 -5.60 2.12 -5.44
CA SER A 89 -5.04 3.47 -5.29
C SER A 89 -3.64 3.42 -4.69
N LEU A 90 -2.79 4.36 -5.06
CA LEU A 90 -1.48 4.53 -4.42
C LEU A 90 -1.67 5.10 -3.01
N PRO A 91 -0.81 4.74 -2.03
CA PRO A 91 -1.01 5.09 -0.62
C PRO A 91 -0.53 6.51 -0.30
N VAL A 92 -1.04 7.50 -1.02
CA VAL A 92 -0.71 8.91 -0.81
C VAL A 92 -1.83 9.70 -0.14
N GLY A 93 -2.92 9.04 0.23
CA GLY A 93 -4.08 9.68 0.85
C GLY A 93 -4.98 10.37 -0.16
N GLY A 94 -5.99 11.06 0.35
CA GLY A 94 -6.96 11.77 -0.45
C GLY A 94 -8.33 11.11 -0.49
N GLY A 95 -9.38 11.89 -0.76
CA GLY A 95 -10.73 11.36 -0.90
C GLY A 95 -10.88 10.47 -2.13
N SER A 96 -11.69 9.44 -2.02
CA SER A 96 -11.94 8.46 -3.07
C SER A 96 -10.69 7.65 -3.43
N THR A 97 -9.94 7.23 -2.39
CA THR A 97 -8.78 6.33 -2.54
C THR A 97 -8.91 5.12 -1.64
N HIS A 98 -8.41 3.99 -2.12
CA HIS A 98 -8.32 2.76 -1.34
C HIS A 98 -7.08 1.99 -1.80
N ALA A 99 -6.01 2.09 -1.04
CA ALA A 99 -4.77 1.37 -1.29
C ALA A 99 -4.78 0.02 -0.58
N VAL A 100 -4.24 -1.01 -1.22
CA VAL A 100 -4.13 -2.35 -0.64
C VAL A 100 -2.66 -2.71 -0.54
N ILE A 101 -2.22 -3.01 0.68
CA ILE A 101 -0.84 -3.37 1.01
C ILE A 101 -0.84 -4.80 1.53
N SER A 102 0.00 -5.64 0.96
CA SER A 102 0.07 -7.06 1.30
C SER A 102 1.48 -7.46 1.71
N ALA A 103 1.59 -8.46 2.57
CA ALA A 103 2.86 -9.10 2.91
C ALA A 103 2.59 -10.53 3.36
N HIS A 104 3.61 -11.38 3.27
CA HIS A 104 3.51 -12.76 3.71
C HIS A 104 3.44 -12.88 5.22
N ARG A 105 3.02 -14.06 5.66
CA ARG A 105 2.88 -14.43 7.05
C ARG A 105 3.71 -15.71 7.30
N GLY A 106 4.39 -15.75 8.46
CA GLY A 106 4.98 -16.99 8.93
C GLY A 106 6.31 -17.40 8.31
N LEU A 107 7.09 -16.47 7.77
CA LEU A 107 8.42 -16.78 7.26
C LEU A 107 9.45 -16.87 8.41
N PRO A 108 10.30 -17.90 8.45
CA PRO A 108 11.30 -18.02 9.52
C PRO A 108 12.30 -16.87 9.61
N SER A 109 12.61 -16.25 8.48
CA SER A 109 13.64 -15.21 8.40
C SER A 109 13.11 -13.79 8.57
N ALA A 110 11.77 -13.60 8.56
CA ALA A 110 11.18 -12.28 8.64
C ALA A 110 9.76 -12.34 9.22
N LYS A 111 9.45 -11.39 10.09
CA LYS A 111 8.11 -11.34 10.71
C LYS A 111 7.05 -10.84 9.74
N LEU A 112 7.37 -9.91 8.85
CA LEU A 112 6.43 -9.31 7.90
C LEU A 112 5.06 -9.04 8.58
N PHE A 113 3.96 -9.57 8.01
CA PHE A 113 2.63 -9.45 8.60
C PHE A 113 2.22 -10.65 9.47
N THR A 114 3.18 -11.41 10.01
CA THR A 114 2.92 -12.59 10.86
C THR A 114 1.94 -12.28 11.99
N ASN A 115 2.11 -11.13 12.65
CA ASN A 115 1.29 -10.74 13.78
C ASN A 115 0.18 -9.75 13.43
N LEU A 116 -0.19 -9.66 12.15
CA LEU A 116 -1.24 -8.74 11.71
C LEU A 116 -2.56 -9.00 12.43
N ASP A 117 -2.85 -10.24 12.80
CA ASP A 117 -4.04 -10.64 13.53
C ASP A 117 -4.11 -10.12 14.97
N GLN A 118 -3.02 -9.55 15.49
CA GLN A 118 -3.00 -8.90 16.80
C GLN A 118 -3.55 -7.48 16.78
N LEU A 119 -3.78 -6.90 15.59
CA LEU A 119 -4.40 -5.58 15.47
C LEU A 119 -5.88 -5.67 15.78
N GLU A 120 -6.37 -4.64 16.46
CA GLU A 120 -7.77 -4.50 16.84
C GLU A 120 -8.33 -3.20 16.29
N VAL A 121 -9.65 -3.11 16.22
CA VAL A 121 -10.33 -1.86 15.86
C VAL A 121 -9.90 -0.76 16.83
N GLY A 122 -9.48 0.39 16.30
CA GLY A 122 -8.93 1.50 17.07
C GLY A 122 -7.40 1.56 17.08
N ASP A 123 -6.71 0.48 16.71
CA ASP A 123 -5.26 0.52 16.55
C ASP A 123 -4.87 1.33 15.32
N THR A 124 -3.66 1.89 15.32
CA THR A 124 -3.19 2.73 14.23
C THR A 124 -1.91 2.18 13.59
N PHE A 125 -1.69 2.57 12.36
CA PHE A 125 -0.44 2.36 11.63
C PHE A 125 -0.16 3.57 10.75
N THR A 126 1.08 3.72 10.31
CA THR A 126 1.48 4.85 9.45
C THR A 126 2.06 4.35 8.15
N ILE A 127 1.83 5.13 7.10
CA ILE A 127 2.46 4.95 5.79
C ILE A 127 3.20 6.23 5.46
N THR A 128 4.49 6.10 5.16
CA THR A 128 5.34 7.23 4.80
C THR A 128 5.69 7.14 3.32
N VAL A 129 5.34 8.18 2.57
CA VAL A 129 5.67 8.33 1.17
C VAL A 129 6.34 9.68 0.98
N LEU A 130 7.63 9.68 0.59
CA LEU A 130 8.44 10.90 0.51
C LEU A 130 8.46 11.65 1.85
N ASP A 131 7.96 12.87 1.90
CA ASP A 131 7.87 13.68 3.12
C ASP A 131 6.52 13.61 3.82
N ARG A 132 5.59 12.80 3.27
CA ARG A 132 4.22 12.69 3.77
C ARG A 132 4.08 11.47 4.68
N VAL A 133 3.62 11.69 5.91
CA VAL A 133 3.31 10.61 6.87
C VAL A 133 1.81 10.57 7.06
N LEU A 134 1.20 9.44 6.73
CA LEU A 134 -0.24 9.23 6.84
C LEU A 134 -0.53 8.24 7.96
N THR A 135 -1.39 8.62 8.90
CA THR A 135 -1.82 7.76 10.00
C THR A 135 -3.22 7.23 9.70
N TYR A 136 -3.38 5.93 9.75
CA TYR A 136 -4.65 5.24 9.54
C TYR A 136 -5.07 4.51 10.81
N GLU A 137 -6.37 4.49 11.07
CA GLU A 137 -6.96 3.75 12.18
C GLU A 137 -7.69 2.53 11.64
N VAL A 138 -7.51 1.38 12.31
CA VAL A 138 -8.21 0.15 11.97
C VAL A 138 -9.69 0.32 12.32
N ASP A 139 -10.57 0.23 11.34
CA ASP A 139 -12.02 0.34 11.54
C ASP A 139 -12.77 -0.95 11.23
N GLN A 140 -12.15 -1.88 10.50
CA GLN A 140 -12.73 -3.17 10.15
C GLN A 140 -11.65 -4.25 10.13
N ILE A 141 -12.02 -5.44 10.60
CA ILE A 141 -11.19 -6.64 10.49
C ILE A 141 -12.08 -7.74 9.97
N SER A 142 -11.66 -8.40 8.87
CA SER A 142 -12.46 -9.48 8.28
C SER A 142 -11.56 -10.56 7.71
N ILE A 143 -12.11 -11.76 7.63
CA ILE A 143 -11.50 -12.90 6.95
C ILE A 143 -12.35 -13.16 5.71
N VAL A 144 -11.71 -13.14 4.54
CA VAL A 144 -12.41 -13.26 3.26
C VAL A 144 -11.73 -14.32 2.39
N LEU A 145 -12.48 -14.83 1.43
CA LEU A 145 -11.93 -15.71 0.41
C LEU A 145 -11.17 -14.87 -0.63
N PRO A 146 -10.17 -15.45 -1.32
CA PRO A 146 -9.41 -14.72 -2.36
C PRO A 146 -10.26 -14.11 -3.47
N THR A 147 -11.46 -14.64 -3.70
CA THR A 147 -12.40 -14.13 -4.70
C THR A 147 -13.28 -12.99 -4.19
N GLU A 148 -13.28 -12.72 -2.90
CA GLU A 148 -14.10 -11.68 -2.28
C GLU A 148 -13.34 -10.35 -2.24
N THR A 149 -13.46 -9.58 -3.33
CA THR A 149 -12.68 -8.35 -3.52
C THR A 149 -13.50 -7.07 -3.36
N ASP A 150 -14.78 -7.16 -3.03
CA ASP A 150 -15.65 -5.97 -2.91
C ASP A 150 -15.16 -5.00 -1.83
N ASN A 151 -14.56 -5.52 -0.75
CA ASN A 151 -14.01 -4.70 0.32
C ASN A 151 -12.76 -3.91 -0.08
N LEU A 152 -12.19 -4.17 -1.26
CA LEU A 152 -10.96 -3.54 -1.72
C LEU A 152 -11.21 -2.39 -2.69
N LYS A 153 -12.46 -2.12 -3.03
CA LYS A 153 -12.82 -1.08 -3.99
C LYS A 153 -12.78 0.30 -3.37
N VAL A 154 -12.52 1.29 -4.21
CA VAL A 154 -12.61 2.70 -3.80
C VAL A 154 -14.03 3.02 -3.36
N VAL A 155 -14.15 3.69 -2.22
CA VAL A 155 -15.42 4.22 -1.71
C VAL A 155 -15.39 5.73 -1.87
N ASP A 156 -16.36 6.28 -2.57
CA ASP A 156 -16.42 7.69 -2.89
C ASP A 156 -16.34 8.58 -1.64
N GLY A 157 -15.41 9.54 -1.65
CA GLY A 157 -15.17 10.46 -0.55
C GLY A 157 -14.39 9.87 0.62
N LYS A 158 -13.98 8.61 0.57
CA LYS A 158 -13.25 7.94 1.66
C LYS A 158 -11.78 7.73 1.31
N ASP A 159 -10.94 7.75 2.33
CA ASP A 159 -9.50 7.49 2.25
C ASP A 159 -9.22 6.22 3.05
N TYR A 160 -9.13 5.09 2.34
CA TYR A 160 -8.93 3.78 2.97
C TYR A 160 -7.59 3.17 2.61
N VAL A 161 -7.05 2.39 3.54
CA VAL A 161 -5.94 1.46 3.29
C VAL A 161 -6.30 0.12 3.90
N THR A 162 -6.16 -0.93 3.12
CA THR A 162 -6.36 -2.31 3.59
C THR A 162 -5.01 -3.01 3.68
N LEU A 163 -4.75 -3.63 4.83
CA LEU A 163 -3.59 -4.50 5.02
C LEU A 163 -4.05 -5.95 4.88
N MET A 164 -3.36 -6.71 4.03
CA MET A 164 -3.72 -8.10 3.72
C MET A 164 -2.59 -9.05 4.06
N THR A 165 -2.95 -10.21 4.57
CA THR A 165 -2.05 -11.34 4.70
C THR A 165 -2.87 -12.63 4.62
N CYS A 166 -2.19 -13.77 4.40
CA CYS A 166 -2.87 -15.06 4.35
C CYS A 166 -3.14 -15.60 5.75
N THR A 167 -4.26 -16.32 5.90
CA THR A 167 -4.59 -17.08 7.09
C THR A 167 -5.36 -18.34 6.68
N PRO A 168 -5.05 -19.53 7.19
CA PRO A 168 -3.88 -19.85 8.01
C PRO A 168 -2.57 -19.75 7.25
N TYR A 169 -1.46 -20.05 7.93
CA TYR A 169 -0.13 -20.04 7.29
C TYR A 169 -0.10 -20.94 6.06
N GLY A 170 0.59 -20.48 5.04
CA GLY A 170 0.74 -21.25 3.82
C GLY A 170 1.08 -20.42 2.63
#